data_ad7e38fbe383a53c3bdaf0db0835128e
#
_entry.id   ad7e38fbe383a53c3bdaf0db0835128e
#
_cell.length_a   1.000
_cell.length_b   1.000
_cell.length_c   1.000
_cell.angle_alpha   90.00
_cell.angle_beta   90.00
_cell.angle_gamma   90.00
#
_symmetry.space_group_name_H-M   'P 1'
#
loop_
_entity.id
_entity.type
_entity.pdbx_description
1 polymer ?
#
loop_
_entity_poly.entity_id
_entity_poly.type
_entity_poly.pdbx_seq_one_letter_code
_entity_poly.pdbx_strand_id
1 'polypeptide(L)'
;DQSHLEMTERVKTNYDHPSSMDRDLLIQHLKNLKNGSAVDVPVYSYVEHTRTNETTHFTPKRIVILEGILLLTDERVRQLADISVFVDTPLDICFIRRLQRDMEERGRSLQSVIDQYRATVRPMFLQFIEPSKQYADIVIPRGGKNRIAINMLKAQILHLLNQK
;
A
#
# COMPACT_ATOMS: atom_id res chain seq x y z
N ASP A 1 11.13 -7.67 7.45
CA ASP A 1 11.45 -7.37 8.86
C ASP A 1 12.87 -6.81 8.95
N GLN A 2 13.02 -5.68 9.63
CA GLN A 2 14.28 -4.97 9.81
C GLN A 2 14.76 -5.01 11.28
N SER A 3 14.14 -5.84 12.11
CA SER A 3 14.41 -5.92 13.54
C SER A 3 15.87 -6.28 13.88
N HIS A 4 16.55 -6.98 12.96
CA HIS A 4 17.97 -7.36 13.08
C HIS A 4 18.95 -6.22 12.81
N LEU A 5 18.49 -5.08 12.27
CA LEU A 5 19.32 -3.91 11.99
C LEU A 5 19.25 -2.89 13.13
N GLU A 6 20.35 -2.19 13.34
CA GLU A 6 20.36 -1.01 14.23
C GLU A 6 19.51 0.13 13.65
N MET A 7 19.00 1.01 14.52
CA MET A 7 18.12 2.13 14.12
C MET A 7 18.76 3.02 13.06
N THR A 8 20.06 3.27 13.17
CA THR A 8 20.86 4.08 12.22
C THR A 8 20.87 3.50 10.81
N GLU A 9 20.77 2.18 10.67
CA GLU A 9 20.70 1.49 9.39
C GLU A 9 19.25 1.39 8.88
N ARG A 10 18.28 1.17 9.76
CA ARG A 10 16.85 1.17 9.40
C ARG A 10 16.44 2.49 8.75
N VAL A 11 16.89 3.62 9.30
CA VAL A 11 16.57 4.96 8.74
C VAL A 11 17.11 5.15 7.31
N LYS A 12 18.20 4.46 6.94
CA LYS A 12 18.80 4.53 5.59
C LYS A 12 18.09 3.61 4.58
N THR A 13 17.25 2.70 5.04
CA THR A 13 16.55 1.73 4.17
C THR A 13 15.59 2.45 3.24
N ASN A 14 15.61 2.10 1.95
CA ASN A 14 14.65 2.60 0.98
C ASN A 14 13.31 1.83 1.09
N TYR A 15 12.41 2.35 1.92
CA TYR A 15 11.09 1.74 2.13
C TYR A 15 10.13 1.92 0.94
N ASP A 16 10.48 2.74 -0.04
CA ASP A 16 9.70 2.91 -1.27
C ASP A 16 10.07 1.86 -2.34
N HIS A 17 11.14 1.08 -2.12
CA HIS A 17 11.53 0.00 -3.03
C HIS A 17 10.66 -1.25 -2.80
N PRO A 18 10.23 -1.97 -3.85
CA PRO A 18 9.42 -3.17 -3.72
C PRO A 18 9.97 -4.27 -2.81
N SER A 19 11.29 -4.38 -2.66
CA SER A 19 11.92 -5.37 -1.75
C SER A 19 11.76 -5.02 -0.26
N SER A 20 11.24 -3.85 0.08
CA SER A 20 11.01 -3.47 1.48
C SER A 20 9.81 -4.20 2.11
N MET A 21 8.91 -4.73 1.27
CA MET A 21 7.74 -5.50 1.71
C MET A 21 8.08 -6.98 1.91
N ASP A 22 7.54 -7.58 2.97
CA ASP A 22 7.50 -9.02 3.16
C ASP A 22 6.38 -9.63 2.31
N ARG A 23 6.70 -9.86 1.04
CA ARG A 23 5.73 -10.33 0.05
C ARG A 23 5.30 -11.76 0.30
N ASP A 24 6.19 -12.60 0.81
CA ASP A 24 5.88 -14.00 1.02
C ASP A 24 4.87 -14.18 2.15
N LEU A 25 5.02 -13.44 3.25
CA LEU A 25 4.03 -13.40 4.32
C LEU A 25 2.69 -12.81 3.83
N LEU A 26 2.73 -11.72 3.06
CA LEU A 26 1.51 -11.14 2.48
C LEU A 26 0.75 -12.15 1.61
N ILE A 27 1.45 -12.85 0.72
CA ILE A 27 0.87 -13.86 -0.16
C ILE A 27 0.29 -15.02 0.65
N GLN A 28 1.00 -15.47 1.69
CA GLN A 28 0.50 -16.51 2.60
C GLN A 28 -0.79 -16.06 3.28
N HIS A 29 -0.84 -14.84 3.81
CA HIS A 29 -2.03 -14.29 4.44
C HIS A 29 -3.21 -14.18 3.46
N LEU A 30 -2.99 -13.69 2.25
CA LEU A 30 -4.03 -13.60 1.23
C LEU A 30 -4.59 -14.98 0.85
N LYS A 31 -3.73 -15.98 0.68
CA LYS A 31 -4.15 -17.37 0.41
C LYS A 31 -4.99 -17.93 1.56
N ASN A 32 -4.56 -17.71 2.80
CA ASN A 32 -5.29 -18.16 3.98
C ASN A 32 -6.68 -17.51 4.06
N LEU A 33 -6.78 -16.20 3.86
CA LEU A 33 -8.05 -15.49 3.87
C LEU A 33 -9.00 -15.98 2.76
N LYS A 34 -8.47 -16.23 1.54
CA LYS A 34 -9.26 -16.81 0.42
C LYS A 34 -9.76 -18.23 0.74
N ASN A 35 -9.00 -18.99 1.50
CA ASN A 35 -9.36 -20.35 1.94
C ASN A 35 -10.23 -20.39 3.21
N GLY A 36 -10.68 -19.23 3.70
CA GLY A 36 -11.53 -19.16 4.88
C GLY A 36 -10.79 -19.24 6.22
N SER A 37 -9.46 -19.15 6.23
CA SER A 37 -8.63 -19.18 7.43
C SER A 37 -8.28 -17.77 7.90
N ALA A 38 -8.33 -17.54 9.21
CA ALA A 38 -7.90 -16.28 9.82
C ALA A 38 -6.37 -16.11 9.76
N VAL A 39 -5.91 -14.86 9.88
CA VAL A 39 -4.49 -14.50 9.87
C VAL A 39 -4.19 -13.46 10.94
N ASP A 40 -2.95 -13.47 11.44
CA ASP A 40 -2.43 -12.50 12.40
C ASP A 40 -1.44 -11.57 11.68
N VAL A 41 -1.89 -10.35 11.38
CA VAL A 41 -1.12 -9.37 10.62
C VAL A 41 -0.20 -8.62 11.56
N PRO A 42 1.13 -8.55 11.29
CA PRO A 42 2.07 -7.81 12.11
C PRO A 42 1.73 -6.33 12.17
N VAL A 43 1.85 -5.73 13.35
CA VAL A 43 1.77 -4.28 13.54
C VAL A 43 3.13 -3.64 13.26
N TYR A 44 3.14 -2.57 12.47
CA TYR A 44 4.36 -1.86 12.10
C TYR A 44 4.49 -0.55 12.89
N SER A 45 5.68 -0.33 13.47
CA SER A 45 6.03 0.93 14.13
C SER A 45 6.73 1.87 13.16
N TYR A 46 6.11 3.01 12.84
CA TYR A 46 6.74 4.06 12.02
C TYR A 46 7.84 4.79 12.76
N VAL A 47 7.85 4.75 14.09
CA VAL A 47 8.88 5.36 14.94
C VAL A 47 10.14 4.51 14.95
N GLU A 48 9.96 3.18 15.08
CA GLU A 48 11.07 2.22 15.17
C GLU A 48 11.50 1.68 13.80
N HIS A 49 10.80 2.03 12.74
CA HIS A 49 11.03 1.53 11.37
C HIS A 49 11.08 -0.01 11.27
N THR A 50 10.27 -0.71 12.08
CA THR A 50 10.18 -2.17 12.07
C THR A 50 8.83 -2.66 12.56
N ARG A 51 8.59 -3.98 12.50
CA ARG A 51 7.44 -4.62 13.14
C ARG A 51 7.58 -4.60 14.65
N THR A 52 6.45 -4.47 15.33
CA THR A 52 6.36 -4.72 16.78
C THR A 52 6.15 -6.21 17.04
N ASN A 53 6.08 -6.59 18.32
CA ASN A 53 5.70 -7.95 18.74
C ASN A 53 4.19 -8.17 18.70
N GLU A 54 3.41 -7.14 18.37
CA GLU A 54 1.96 -7.20 18.31
C GLU A 54 1.48 -7.64 16.93
N THR A 55 0.32 -8.29 16.90
CA THR A 55 -0.39 -8.64 15.68
C THR A 55 -1.84 -8.21 15.77
N THR A 56 -2.45 -7.97 14.62
CA THR A 56 -3.89 -7.74 14.49
C THR A 56 -4.53 -8.97 13.87
N HIS A 57 -5.49 -9.57 14.59
CA HIS A 57 -6.22 -10.74 14.14
C HIS A 57 -7.27 -10.37 13.10
N PHE A 58 -7.20 -10.96 11.89
CA PHE A 58 -8.18 -10.80 10.82
C PHE A 58 -8.88 -12.12 10.51
N THR A 59 -10.20 -12.12 10.62
CA THR A 59 -11.04 -13.22 10.16
C THR A 59 -11.42 -13.01 8.70
N PRO A 60 -11.56 -14.09 7.91
CA PRO A 60 -11.97 -13.99 6.52
C PRO A 60 -13.34 -13.34 6.39
N LYS A 61 -13.48 -12.50 5.39
CA LYS A 61 -14.74 -11.83 5.02
C LYS A 61 -15.00 -12.08 3.55
N ARG A 62 -16.25 -11.95 3.14
CA ARG A 62 -16.65 -12.13 1.76
C ARG A 62 -15.93 -11.17 0.81
N ILE A 63 -15.63 -9.96 1.28
CA ILE A 63 -14.83 -8.97 0.55
C ILE A 63 -13.69 -8.52 1.47
N VAL A 64 -12.48 -8.58 0.95
CA VAL A 64 -11.27 -8.05 1.58
C VAL A 64 -10.71 -6.97 0.67
N ILE A 65 -10.51 -5.76 1.19
CA ILE A 65 -9.86 -4.66 0.49
C ILE A 65 -8.42 -4.58 0.97
N LEU A 66 -7.49 -4.80 0.06
CA LEU A 66 -6.07 -4.62 0.30
C LEU A 66 -5.63 -3.29 -0.34
N GLU A 67 -4.95 -2.43 0.42
CA GLU A 67 -4.44 -1.17 -0.10
C GLU A 67 -2.92 -1.07 0.06
N GLY A 68 -2.26 -0.44 -0.90
CA GLY A 68 -0.83 -0.18 -0.89
C GLY A 68 -0.27 0.15 -2.26
N ILE A 69 0.67 1.08 -2.31
CA ILE A 69 1.24 1.59 -3.56
C ILE A 69 2.12 0.58 -4.31
N LEU A 70 2.61 -0.45 -3.62
CA LEU A 70 3.50 -1.47 -4.20
C LEU A 70 2.79 -2.77 -4.59
N LEU A 71 1.48 -2.90 -4.33
CA LEU A 71 0.77 -4.18 -4.50
C LEU A 71 0.78 -4.68 -5.95
N LEU A 72 0.54 -3.79 -6.90
CA LEU A 72 0.49 -4.15 -8.31
C LEU A 72 1.88 -4.42 -8.93
N THR A 73 2.95 -4.18 -8.19
CA THR A 73 4.32 -4.47 -8.66
C THR A 73 4.67 -5.97 -8.58
N ASP A 74 3.95 -6.76 -7.77
CA ASP A 74 4.17 -8.21 -7.62
C ASP A 74 3.08 -9.01 -8.35
N GLU A 75 3.51 -9.80 -9.33
CA GLU A 75 2.61 -10.64 -10.11
C GLU A 75 1.83 -11.64 -9.25
N ARG A 76 2.45 -12.22 -8.24
CA ARG A 76 1.82 -13.19 -7.34
C ARG A 76 0.69 -12.56 -6.52
N VAL A 77 0.84 -11.28 -6.14
CA VAL A 77 -0.22 -10.51 -5.46
C VAL A 77 -1.36 -10.24 -6.45
N ARG A 78 -1.03 -9.81 -7.69
CA ARG A 78 -2.05 -9.56 -8.73
C ARG A 78 -2.88 -10.80 -9.03
N GLN A 79 -2.26 -11.99 -9.11
CA GLN A 79 -2.95 -13.27 -9.35
C GLN A 79 -3.92 -13.67 -8.23
N LEU A 80 -3.77 -13.12 -7.03
CA LEU A 80 -4.67 -13.35 -5.90
C LEU A 80 -5.82 -12.35 -5.82
N ALA A 81 -5.71 -11.22 -6.49
CA ALA A 81 -6.77 -10.22 -6.54
C ALA A 81 -7.86 -10.63 -7.54
N ASP A 82 -9.12 -10.47 -7.15
CA ASP A 82 -10.26 -10.70 -8.05
C ASP A 82 -10.59 -9.42 -8.86
N ILE A 83 -10.25 -8.25 -8.31
CA ILE A 83 -10.35 -6.94 -8.97
C ILE A 83 -9.16 -6.10 -8.51
N SER A 84 -8.44 -5.54 -9.46
CA SER A 84 -7.30 -4.65 -9.21
C SER A 84 -7.61 -3.22 -9.67
N VAL A 85 -7.33 -2.25 -8.80
CA VAL A 85 -7.64 -0.83 -9.05
C VAL A 85 -6.39 0.00 -8.86
N PHE A 86 -6.06 0.81 -9.86
CA PHE A 86 -5.03 1.84 -9.74
C PHE A 86 -5.68 3.21 -9.52
N VAL A 87 -5.35 3.85 -8.41
CA VAL A 87 -5.84 5.20 -8.08
C VAL A 87 -4.86 6.24 -8.61
N ASP A 88 -5.15 6.78 -9.78
CA ASP A 88 -4.27 7.69 -10.52
C ASP A 88 -4.44 9.12 -10.02
N THR A 89 -3.48 9.57 -9.21
CA THR A 89 -3.42 10.92 -8.69
C THR A 89 -2.16 11.61 -9.23
N PRO A 90 -2.27 12.84 -9.77
CA PRO A 90 -1.09 13.60 -10.24
C PRO A 90 0.00 13.69 -9.18
N LEU A 91 1.27 13.55 -9.59
CA LEU A 91 2.42 13.50 -8.68
C LEU A 91 2.60 14.75 -7.82
N ASP A 92 2.29 15.91 -8.35
CA ASP A 92 2.30 17.18 -7.61
C ASP A 92 1.31 17.16 -6.44
N ILE A 93 0.10 16.64 -6.67
CA ILE A 93 -0.93 16.48 -5.61
C ILE A 93 -0.49 15.43 -4.60
N CYS A 94 0.10 14.32 -5.04
CA CYS A 94 0.66 13.31 -4.13
C CYS A 94 1.77 13.91 -3.26
N PHE A 95 2.66 14.72 -3.84
CA PHE A 95 3.74 15.37 -3.12
C PHE A 95 3.22 16.38 -2.10
N ILE A 96 2.26 17.25 -2.47
CA ILE A 96 1.65 18.20 -1.55
C ILE A 96 1.02 17.49 -0.36
N ARG A 97 0.22 16.44 -0.60
CA ARG A 97 -0.41 15.65 0.48
C ARG A 97 0.63 14.99 1.39
N ARG A 98 1.69 14.43 0.80
CA ARG A 98 2.80 13.83 1.56
C ARG A 98 3.47 14.88 2.43
N LEU A 99 3.77 16.05 1.87
CA LEU A 99 4.44 17.14 2.57
C LEU A 99 3.62 17.58 3.79
N GLN A 100 2.33 17.86 3.60
CA GLN A 100 1.43 18.23 4.70
C GLN A 100 1.41 17.16 5.80
N ARG A 101 1.10 15.92 5.44
CA ARG A 101 1.04 14.81 6.40
C ARG A 101 2.36 14.62 7.16
N ASP A 102 3.49 14.58 6.45
CA ASP A 102 4.78 14.27 7.07
C ASP A 102 5.25 15.41 8.00
N MET A 103 4.87 16.65 7.71
CA MET A 103 5.14 17.80 8.60
C MET A 103 4.17 17.84 9.79
N GLU A 104 2.87 17.70 9.57
CA GLU A 104 1.84 17.88 10.61
C GLU A 104 1.72 16.67 11.54
N GLU A 105 1.78 15.45 10.99
CA GLU A 105 1.52 14.22 11.75
C GLU A 105 2.80 13.47 12.19
N ARG A 106 3.92 13.67 11.46
CA ARG A 106 5.18 12.94 11.69
C ARG A 106 6.33 13.82 12.15
N GLY A 107 6.09 15.12 12.34
CA GLY A 107 7.08 16.07 12.86
C GLY A 107 8.32 16.25 11.99
N ARG A 108 8.25 15.97 10.68
CA ARG A 108 9.40 16.08 9.77
C ARG A 108 9.59 17.51 9.28
N SER A 109 10.86 17.89 9.04
CA SER A 109 11.15 19.18 8.42
C SER A 109 10.83 19.16 6.91
N LEU A 110 10.45 20.33 6.36
CA LEU A 110 10.23 20.55 4.94
C LEU A 110 11.39 20.00 4.10
N GLN A 111 12.62 20.36 4.47
CA GLN A 111 13.82 19.96 3.74
C GLN A 111 13.99 18.43 3.72
N SER A 112 13.80 17.77 4.87
CA SER A 112 13.88 16.31 4.98
C SER A 112 12.88 15.60 4.07
N VAL A 113 11.65 16.11 3.94
CA VAL A 113 10.62 15.52 3.05
C VAL A 113 10.98 15.72 1.58
N ILE A 114 11.48 16.93 1.21
CA ILE A 114 11.91 17.22 -0.16
C ILE A 114 13.09 16.34 -0.57
N ASP A 115 14.10 16.21 0.29
CA ASP A 115 15.31 15.44 0.00
C ASP A 115 14.96 13.95 -0.19
N GLN A 116 14.14 13.38 0.68
CA GLN A 116 13.68 12.01 0.52
C GLN A 116 12.85 11.82 -0.74
N TYR A 117 11.96 12.78 -1.06
CA TYR A 117 11.14 12.70 -2.26
C TYR A 117 12.01 12.64 -3.53
N ARG A 118 13.07 13.44 -3.58
CA ARG A 118 14.02 13.45 -4.71
C ARG A 118 14.89 12.20 -4.76
N ALA A 119 15.37 11.76 -3.60
CA ALA A 119 16.34 10.67 -3.52
C ALA A 119 15.70 9.28 -3.74
N THR A 120 14.51 9.04 -3.20
CA THR A 120 13.90 7.71 -3.22
C THR A 120 12.48 7.70 -3.76
N VAL A 121 11.56 8.50 -3.22
CA VAL A 121 10.12 8.38 -3.50
C VAL A 121 9.81 8.53 -4.99
N ARG A 122 10.23 9.64 -5.61
CA ARG A 122 9.97 9.90 -7.03
C ARG A 122 10.65 8.91 -7.98
N PRO A 123 11.94 8.56 -7.80
CA PRO A 123 12.57 7.50 -8.59
C PRO A 123 11.85 6.16 -8.49
N MET A 124 11.47 5.72 -7.28
CA MET A 124 10.76 4.45 -7.08
C MET A 124 9.35 4.49 -7.67
N PHE A 125 8.66 5.61 -7.59
CA PHE A 125 7.37 5.78 -8.25
C PHE A 125 7.50 5.58 -9.77
N LEU A 126 8.42 6.26 -10.42
CA LEU A 126 8.61 6.18 -11.87
C LEU A 126 9.09 4.80 -12.32
N GLN A 127 9.90 4.14 -11.52
CA GLN A 127 10.48 2.84 -11.87
C GLN A 127 9.52 1.68 -11.64
N PHE A 128 8.72 1.71 -10.59
CA PHE A 128 7.93 0.57 -10.15
C PHE A 128 6.42 0.82 -10.13
N ILE A 129 5.99 1.95 -9.56
CA ILE A 129 4.57 2.20 -9.29
C ILE A 129 3.83 2.61 -10.56
N GLU A 130 4.31 3.63 -11.26
CA GLU A 130 3.69 4.11 -12.50
C GLU A 130 3.59 3.01 -13.59
N PRO A 131 4.63 2.20 -13.85
CA PRO A 131 4.52 1.09 -14.79
C PRO A 131 3.53 0.02 -14.35
N SER A 132 3.30 -0.17 -13.05
CA SER A 132 2.35 -1.18 -12.54
C SER A 132 0.88 -0.85 -12.86
N LYS A 133 0.58 0.38 -13.22
CA LYS A 133 -0.74 0.85 -13.67
C LYS A 133 -1.30 0.02 -14.82
N GLN A 134 -0.45 -0.46 -15.73
CA GLN A 134 -0.85 -1.31 -16.85
C GLN A 134 -1.48 -2.65 -16.44
N TYR A 135 -1.25 -3.08 -15.20
CA TYR A 135 -1.78 -4.34 -14.67
C TYR A 135 -3.10 -4.19 -13.90
N ALA A 136 -3.62 -2.97 -13.79
CA ALA A 136 -4.89 -2.73 -13.13
C ALA A 136 -6.07 -2.99 -14.06
N ASP A 137 -7.12 -3.64 -13.55
CA ASP A 137 -8.39 -3.80 -14.29
C ASP A 137 -9.11 -2.46 -14.44
N ILE A 138 -8.96 -1.57 -13.45
CA ILE A 138 -9.60 -0.26 -13.42
C ILE A 138 -8.59 0.80 -13.02
N VAL A 139 -8.54 1.90 -13.79
CA VAL A 139 -7.78 3.10 -13.43
C VAL A 139 -8.75 4.21 -13.06
N ILE A 140 -8.60 4.75 -11.83
CA ILE A 140 -9.43 5.85 -11.33
C ILE A 140 -8.64 7.16 -11.44
N PRO A 141 -8.92 8.00 -12.44
CA PRO A 141 -8.26 9.30 -12.57
C PRO A 141 -8.73 10.25 -11.47
N ARG A 142 -7.89 11.24 -11.15
CA ARG A 142 -8.14 12.28 -10.13
C ARG A 142 -8.18 11.73 -8.69
N GLY A 143 -7.78 10.51 -8.49
CA GLY A 143 -7.70 9.89 -7.17
C GLY A 143 -9.05 9.70 -6.49
N GLY A 144 -9.05 9.62 -5.16
CA GLY A 144 -10.26 9.42 -4.34
C GLY A 144 -11.29 10.56 -4.39
N LYS A 145 -11.02 11.67 -5.09
CA LYS A 145 -12.00 12.75 -5.34
C LYS A 145 -12.92 12.47 -6.53
N ASN A 146 -12.70 11.41 -7.29
CA ASN A 146 -13.57 10.99 -8.37
C ASN A 146 -14.81 10.26 -7.84
N ARG A 147 -15.82 11.04 -7.43
CA ARG A 147 -17.05 10.52 -6.82
C ARG A 147 -17.79 9.52 -7.72
N ILE A 148 -17.78 9.72 -9.03
CA ILE A 148 -18.46 8.82 -9.98
C ILE A 148 -17.80 7.44 -9.95
N ALA A 149 -16.46 7.38 -10.10
CA ALA A 149 -15.75 6.12 -10.06
C ALA A 149 -15.88 5.41 -8.69
N ILE A 150 -15.83 6.16 -7.59
CA ILE A 150 -16.05 5.60 -6.25
C ILE A 150 -17.46 5.04 -6.09
N ASN A 151 -18.50 5.72 -6.63
CA ASN A 151 -19.87 5.21 -6.56
C ASN A 151 -20.05 3.95 -7.41
N MET A 152 -19.38 3.86 -8.57
CA MET A 152 -19.38 2.64 -9.39
C MET A 152 -18.74 1.45 -8.64
N LEU A 153 -17.58 1.67 -7.99
CA LEU A 153 -16.96 0.64 -7.16
C LEU A 153 -17.85 0.22 -5.98
N LYS A 154 -18.47 1.19 -5.30
CA LYS A 154 -19.44 0.87 -4.23
C LYS A 154 -20.60 0.04 -4.72
N ALA A 155 -21.17 0.37 -5.86
CA ALA A 155 -22.27 -0.40 -6.45
C ALA A 155 -21.85 -1.84 -6.74
N GLN A 156 -20.65 -2.04 -7.30
CA GLN A 156 -20.10 -3.37 -7.56
C GLN A 156 -19.86 -4.16 -6.26
N ILE A 157 -19.29 -3.53 -5.24
CA ILE A 157 -19.07 -4.14 -3.92
C ILE A 157 -20.41 -4.57 -3.30
N LEU A 158 -21.42 -3.70 -3.32
CA LEU A 158 -22.74 -4.02 -2.82
C LEU A 158 -23.40 -5.16 -3.61
N HIS A 159 -23.25 -5.16 -4.92
CA HIS A 159 -23.73 -6.26 -5.77
C HIS A 159 -23.10 -7.59 -5.36
N LEU A 160 -21.77 -7.64 -5.22
CA LEU A 160 -21.04 -8.83 -4.77
C LEU A 160 -21.47 -9.29 -3.37
N LEU A 161 -21.70 -8.37 -2.43
CA LEU A 161 -22.16 -8.70 -1.07
C LEU A 161 -23.57 -9.29 -1.05
N ASN A 162 -24.44 -8.93 -2.01
CA ASN A 162 -25.83 -9.39 -2.11
C ASN A 162 -26.00 -10.66 -2.94
N GLN A 163 -25.02 -11.10 -3.69
CA GLN A 163 -25.02 -12.42 -4.33
C GLN A 163 -24.97 -13.49 -3.21
N LYS A 164 -25.92 -14.44 -3.22
CA LYS A 164 -25.97 -15.56 -2.26
C LYS A 164 -24.90 -16.62 -2.56
#